data_f6760581100e5620be4afd45946de979
#
_entry.id   f6760581100e5620be4afd45946de979
#
_cell.length_a   1.000
_cell.length_b   1.000
_cell.length_c   1.000
_cell.angle_alpha   90.00
_cell.angle_beta   90.00
_cell.angle_gamma   90.00
#
_symmetry.space_group_name_H-M   'P 1'
#
loop_
_entity.id
_entity.type
_entity.pdbx_description
1 polymer ?
#
loop_
_entity_poly.entity_id
_entity_poly.type
_entity_poly.pdbx_seq_one_letter_code
_entity_poly.pdbx_strand_id
1 'polypeptide(L)'
;MDDSREIARATADAAPAQPGALGLYLAGLAPGSRRAQLWRLERAAALLERTGVIDWPSLTYADAVAIRARAAERYAPRTASAIVAAVRAVCREAWRAGLMDGELYRRIQSVPPVKGQSAPTGRWVSRGELRALFDSCDQSSTGKRDAAMLALLFGAGLRRGELVALKLEDLEGAAIVVQEGKGRKGRRVALAPGVIEAVNAWSGELEGGFLIRRVNKGGHISALGITGEAVRRRLLVLAARAGIDSFRPHDARRSYASGLLDSGADLAVVARLLGHASVQVTAGYDRRGARAESEAAGLVRLPYASASLKPEPARETAPSPKEIPDTLEDAGSS
;
A
#
# COMPACT_ATOMS: atom_id res chain seq x y z
N MET A 1 -17.09 24.32 -20.27
CA MET A 1 -16.10 23.43 -19.61
C MET A 1 -16.66 22.02 -19.41
N ASP A 2 -17.50 21.52 -20.34
CA ASP A 2 -18.20 20.22 -20.20
C ASP A 2 -17.99 19.25 -21.39
N ASP A 3 -17.34 19.72 -22.46
CA ASP A 3 -17.12 18.93 -23.69
C ASP A 3 -16.27 17.67 -23.53
N SER A 4 -15.33 17.66 -22.57
CA SER A 4 -14.43 16.52 -22.36
C SER A 4 -15.13 15.30 -21.73
N ARG A 5 -16.27 15.52 -21.06
CA ARG A 5 -17.06 14.45 -20.43
C ARG A 5 -18.04 13.81 -21.39
N GLU A 6 -18.48 14.53 -22.39
CA GLU A 6 -19.42 14.06 -23.41
C GLU A 6 -18.71 13.17 -24.43
N ILE A 7 -17.48 13.52 -24.83
CA ILE A 7 -16.64 12.70 -25.72
C ILE A 7 -16.26 11.35 -25.07
N ALA A 8 -16.00 11.33 -23.75
CA ALA A 8 -15.72 10.09 -23.00
C ALA A 8 -16.96 9.19 -22.84
N ARG A 9 -18.17 9.74 -22.83
CA ARG A 9 -19.42 8.99 -22.76
C ARG A 9 -19.82 8.41 -24.11
N ALA A 10 -19.64 9.14 -25.20
CA ALA A 10 -20.00 8.69 -26.55
C ALA A 10 -19.18 7.47 -27.02
N THR A 11 -17.95 7.28 -26.51
CA THR A 11 -17.11 6.11 -26.81
C THR A 11 -17.39 4.88 -25.94
N ALA A 12 -18.23 5.01 -24.90
CA ALA A 12 -18.57 3.90 -24.01
C ALA A 12 -19.82 3.10 -24.45
N ASP A 13 -20.73 3.70 -25.23
CA ASP A 13 -22.03 3.10 -25.57
C ASP A 13 -22.20 2.67 -27.05
N ALA A 14 -21.30 3.05 -27.95
CA ALA A 14 -21.33 2.58 -29.32
C ALA A 14 -20.45 1.33 -29.49
N ALA A 15 -21.03 0.16 -29.77
CA ALA A 15 -20.29 -1.03 -30.17
C ALA A 15 -19.69 -0.78 -31.58
N PRO A 16 -18.36 -0.55 -31.71
CA PRO A 16 -17.75 -0.34 -33.01
C PRO A 16 -17.53 -1.67 -33.72
N ALA A 17 -17.63 -1.69 -35.05
CA ALA A 17 -17.43 -2.86 -35.90
C ALA A 17 -16.02 -3.50 -35.77
N GLN A 18 -15.03 -2.80 -35.27
CA GLN A 18 -13.77 -3.33 -34.68
C GLN A 18 -13.33 -2.42 -33.53
N PRO A 19 -13.11 -2.95 -32.33
CA PRO A 19 -12.65 -2.12 -31.23
C PRO A 19 -11.22 -1.63 -31.51
N GLY A 20 -11.01 -0.32 -31.53
CA GLY A 20 -9.66 0.27 -31.64
C GLY A 20 -8.76 -0.16 -30.48
N ALA A 21 -7.46 0.13 -30.56
CA ALA A 21 -6.45 -0.27 -29.57
C ALA A 21 -6.85 0.05 -28.12
N LEU A 22 -7.47 1.21 -27.88
CA LEU A 22 -7.98 1.62 -26.57
C LEU A 22 -9.10 0.69 -26.09
N GLY A 23 -10.05 0.37 -26.95
CA GLY A 23 -11.17 -0.54 -26.64
C GLY A 23 -10.66 -1.93 -26.26
N LEU A 24 -9.75 -2.50 -27.05
CA LEU A 24 -9.11 -3.78 -26.76
C LEU A 24 -8.36 -3.77 -25.43
N TYR A 25 -7.57 -2.72 -25.18
CA TYR A 25 -6.87 -2.56 -23.91
C TYR A 25 -7.83 -2.52 -22.71
N LEU A 26 -8.87 -1.70 -22.77
CA LEU A 26 -9.84 -1.58 -21.67
C LEU A 26 -10.67 -2.85 -21.49
N ALA A 27 -11.00 -3.56 -22.55
CA ALA A 27 -11.73 -4.83 -22.49
C ALA A 27 -10.94 -5.92 -21.75
N GLY A 28 -9.62 -5.96 -21.93
CA GLY A 28 -8.72 -6.89 -21.22
C GLY A 28 -8.54 -6.60 -19.74
N LEU A 29 -9.03 -5.45 -19.23
CA LEU A 29 -8.87 -5.05 -17.83
C LEU A 29 -10.07 -5.45 -16.97
N ALA A 30 -9.78 -5.77 -15.69
CA ALA A 30 -10.83 -5.88 -14.68
C ALA A 30 -11.63 -4.57 -14.60
N PRO A 31 -12.99 -4.62 -14.42
CA PRO A 31 -13.85 -3.43 -14.43
C PRO A 31 -13.37 -2.31 -13.50
N GLY A 32 -12.92 -2.64 -12.29
CA GLY A 32 -12.40 -1.67 -11.31
C GLY A 32 -11.12 -0.95 -11.74
N SER A 33 -10.36 -1.51 -12.70
CA SER A 33 -9.10 -0.92 -13.19
C SER A 33 -9.32 0.02 -14.37
N ARG A 34 -10.40 -0.15 -15.14
CA ARG A 34 -10.64 0.57 -16.40
C ARG A 34 -10.61 2.08 -16.21
N ARG A 35 -11.34 2.60 -15.23
CA ARG A 35 -11.41 4.04 -14.94
C ARG A 35 -10.04 4.65 -14.63
N ALA A 36 -9.21 3.94 -13.86
CA ALA A 36 -7.88 4.43 -13.52
C ALA A 36 -6.93 4.42 -14.71
N GLN A 37 -7.03 3.43 -15.60
CA GLN A 37 -6.22 3.36 -16.82
C GLN A 37 -6.66 4.40 -17.84
N LEU A 38 -7.98 4.58 -18.02
CA LEU A 38 -8.53 5.63 -18.89
C LEU A 38 -8.03 7.01 -18.44
N TRP A 39 -8.13 7.33 -17.14
CA TRP A 39 -7.60 8.58 -16.61
C TRP A 39 -6.11 8.79 -16.92
N ARG A 40 -5.28 7.73 -16.85
CA ARG A 40 -3.84 7.83 -17.18
C ARG A 40 -3.62 8.13 -18.65
N LEU A 41 -4.39 7.50 -19.52
CA LEU A 41 -4.31 7.74 -20.97
C LEU A 41 -4.82 9.14 -21.36
N GLU A 42 -5.88 9.63 -20.70
CA GLU A 42 -6.34 11.02 -20.85
C GLU A 42 -5.25 12.02 -20.41
N ARG A 43 -4.53 11.73 -19.31
CA ARG A 43 -3.39 12.57 -18.91
C ARG A 43 -2.23 12.50 -19.90
N ALA A 44 -1.92 11.32 -20.44
CA ALA A 44 -0.93 11.17 -21.50
C ALA A 44 -1.31 11.99 -22.74
N ALA A 45 -2.58 11.91 -23.16
CA ALA A 45 -3.11 12.70 -24.26
C ALA A 45 -2.94 14.20 -24.03
N ALA A 46 -3.33 14.69 -22.85
CA ALA A 46 -3.21 16.11 -22.48
C ALA A 46 -1.75 16.59 -22.45
N LEU A 47 -0.79 15.71 -22.17
CA LEU A 47 0.64 16.05 -22.20
C LEU A 47 1.21 16.24 -23.59
N LEU A 48 0.55 15.73 -24.63
CA LEU A 48 0.98 15.94 -26.03
C LEU A 48 0.50 17.29 -26.59
N GLU A 49 -0.42 17.99 -25.88
CA GLU A 49 -0.97 19.29 -26.32
C GLU A 49 -1.58 19.25 -27.73
N ARG A 50 -2.03 18.06 -28.15
CA ARG A 50 -2.71 17.87 -29.44
C ARG A 50 -4.21 18.06 -29.25
N THR A 51 -4.84 18.70 -30.21
CA THR A 51 -6.31 18.80 -30.31
C THR A 51 -6.89 17.52 -30.86
N GLY A 52 -7.94 16.98 -30.22
CA GLY A 52 -8.66 15.80 -30.67
C GLY A 52 -8.30 14.48 -29.96
N VAL A 53 -8.91 13.40 -30.42
CA VAL A 53 -8.68 12.05 -29.88
C VAL A 53 -7.34 11.51 -30.37
N ILE A 54 -6.52 10.99 -29.46
CA ILE A 54 -5.24 10.39 -29.83
C ILE A 54 -5.49 9.05 -30.52
N ASP A 55 -4.95 8.92 -31.73
CA ASP A 55 -4.81 7.64 -32.41
C ASP A 55 -3.58 6.91 -31.85
N TRP A 56 -3.80 6.00 -30.89
CA TRP A 56 -2.74 5.26 -30.21
C TRP A 56 -1.87 4.40 -31.15
N PRO A 57 -2.42 3.78 -32.21
CA PRO A 57 -1.63 3.10 -33.23
C PRO A 57 -0.58 3.96 -33.93
N SER A 58 -0.87 5.24 -34.15
CA SER A 58 0.04 6.18 -34.82
C SER A 58 1.00 6.92 -33.88
N LEU A 59 0.98 6.61 -32.58
CA LEU A 59 1.86 7.23 -31.58
C LEU A 59 3.33 6.95 -31.92
N THR A 60 4.15 7.99 -32.05
CA THR A 60 5.57 7.87 -32.35
C THR A 60 6.43 7.64 -31.10
N TYR A 61 7.69 7.19 -31.31
CA TYR A 61 8.66 7.13 -30.23
C TYR A 61 8.92 8.52 -29.59
N ALA A 62 8.98 9.58 -30.41
CA ALA A 62 9.15 10.94 -29.94
C ALA A 62 7.99 11.39 -29.04
N ASP A 63 6.75 11.02 -29.39
CA ASP A 63 5.58 11.29 -28.54
C ASP A 63 5.69 10.58 -27.18
N ALA A 64 6.09 9.33 -27.17
CA ALA A 64 6.26 8.57 -25.93
C ALA A 64 7.36 9.16 -25.02
N VAL A 65 8.45 9.64 -25.59
CA VAL A 65 9.52 10.37 -24.88
C VAL A 65 9.00 11.72 -24.36
N ALA A 66 8.26 12.46 -25.17
CA ALA A 66 7.65 13.74 -24.77
C ALA A 66 6.65 13.55 -23.60
N ILE A 67 5.77 12.54 -23.70
CA ILE A 67 4.87 12.19 -22.58
C ILE A 67 5.66 11.90 -21.31
N ARG A 68 6.73 11.09 -21.41
CA ARG A 68 7.55 10.77 -20.25
C ARG A 68 8.22 12.00 -19.63
N ALA A 69 8.81 12.88 -20.43
CA ALA A 69 9.48 14.09 -19.98
C ALA A 69 8.50 15.02 -19.27
N ARG A 70 7.40 15.39 -19.93
CA ARG A 70 6.37 16.26 -19.38
C ARG A 70 5.64 15.64 -18.17
N ALA A 71 5.47 14.31 -18.16
CA ALA A 71 4.93 13.61 -16.99
C ALA A 71 5.87 13.69 -15.79
N ALA A 72 7.19 13.62 -15.99
CA ALA A 72 8.18 13.74 -14.93
C ALA A 72 8.19 15.14 -14.29
N GLU A 73 7.94 16.18 -15.08
CA GLU A 73 7.83 17.56 -14.60
C GLU A 73 6.53 17.83 -13.83
N ARG A 74 5.42 17.24 -14.29
CA ARG A 74 4.07 17.60 -13.79
C ARG A 74 3.53 16.69 -12.69
N TYR A 75 4.04 15.46 -12.57
CA TYR A 75 3.52 14.46 -11.64
C TYR A 75 4.62 13.84 -10.78
N ALA A 76 4.24 13.42 -9.58
CA ALA A 76 5.12 12.60 -8.74
C ALA A 76 5.61 11.35 -9.51
N PRO A 77 6.86 10.88 -9.28
CA PRO A 77 7.51 9.82 -10.07
C PRO A 77 6.65 8.56 -10.25
N ARG A 78 5.94 8.13 -9.21
CA ARG A 78 5.03 6.97 -9.27
C ARG A 78 3.85 7.19 -10.22
N THR A 79 3.27 8.39 -10.24
CA THR A 79 2.16 8.73 -11.14
C THR A 79 2.65 8.86 -12.57
N ALA A 80 3.78 9.55 -12.78
CA ALA A 80 4.41 9.69 -14.08
C ALA A 80 4.77 8.32 -14.68
N SER A 81 5.40 7.44 -13.91
CA SER A 81 5.68 6.05 -14.34
C SER A 81 4.42 5.27 -14.69
N ALA A 82 3.32 5.47 -13.94
CA ALA A 82 2.05 4.80 -14.22
C ALA A 82 1.38 5.31 -15.51
N ILE A 83 1.55 6.60 -15.85
CA ILE A 83 1.11 7.18 -17.14
C ILE A 83 1.90 6.55 -18.29
N VAL A 84 3.23 6.52 -18.21
CA VAL A 84 4.08 5.88 -19.22
C VAL A 84 3.74 4.40 -19.39
N ALA A 85 3.51 3.69 -18.29
CA ALA A 85 3.12 2.28 -18.34
C ALA A 85 1.77 2.06 -19.04
N ALA A 86 0.79 2.97 -18.85
CA ALA A 86 -0.49 2.89 -19.53
C ALA A 86 -0.34 3.11 -21.06
N VAL A 87 0.49 4.07 -21.47
CA VAL A 87 0.82 4.30 -22.89
C VAL A 87 1.46 3.05 -23.51
N ARG A 88 2.47 2.49 -22.84
CA ARG A 88 3.13 1.26 -23.31
C ARG A 88 2.15 0.08 -23.43
N ALA A 89 1.17 0.02 -22.53
CA ALA A 89 0.17 -1.04 -22.52
C ALA A 89 -0.85 -0.92 -23.66
N VAL A 90 -1.35 0.29 -23.95
CA VAL A 90 -2.25 0.48 -25.09
C VAL A 90 -1.54 0.27 -26.44
N CYS A 91 -0.29 0.71 -26.58
CA CYS A 91 0.53 0.44 -27.76
C CYS A 91 0.81 -1.07 -27.96
N ARG A 92 0.95 -1.83 -26.86
CA ARG A 92 1.06 -3.29 -26.93
C ARG A 92 -0.20 -3.94 -27.51
N GLU A 93 -1.37 -3.49 -27.13
CA GLU A 93 -2.63 -4.01 -27.70
C GLU A 93 -2.80 -3.55 -29.16
N ALA A 94 -2.35 -2.32 -29.51
CA ALA A 94 -2.32 -1.87 -30.91
C ALA A 94 -1.43 -2.79 -31.78
N TRP A 95 -0.25 -3.12 -31.29
CA TRP A 95 0.66 -4.06 -31.97
C TRP A 95 0.05 -5.46 -32.08
N ARG A 96 -0.50 -6.01 -31.01
CA ARG A 96 -1.16 -7.33 -31.02
C ARG A 96 -2.32 -7.42 -31.99
N ALA A 97 -3.03 -6.32 -32.17
CA ALA A 97 -4.13 -6.20 -33.09
C ALA A 97 -3.70 -5.95 -34.55
N GLY A 98 -2.39 -5.87 -34.82
CA GLY A 98 -1.88 -5.55 -36.17
C GLY A 98 -2.06 -4.10 -36.60
N LEU A 99 -2.40 -3.20 -35.66
CA LEU A 99 -2.65 -1.78 -35.90
C LEU A 99 -1.39 -0.92 -35.78
N MET A 100 -0.30 -1.45 -35.18
CA MET A 100 0.97 -0.75 -34.98
C MET A 100 2.11 -1.63 -35.47
N ASP A 101 3.10 -1.00 -36.12
CA ASP A 101 4.32 -1.66 -36.56
C ASP A 101 5.16 -2.19 -35.39
N GLY A 102 5.79 -3.36 -35.57
CA GLY A 102 6.51 -4.05 -34.52
C GLY A 102 7.79 -3.32 -34.10
N GLU A 103 8.46 -2.61 -35.04
CA GLU A 103 9.67 -1.82 -34.72
C GLU A 103 9.29 -0.57 -33.93
N LEU A 104 8.22 0.12 -34.33
CA LEU A 104 7.69 1.27 -33.59
C LEU A 104 7.26 0.86 -32.17
N TYR A 105 6.55 -0.27 -32.05
CA TYR A 105 6.18 -0.83 -30.74
C TYR A 105 7.42 -1.08 -29.86
N ARG A 106 8.45 -1.74 -30.38
CA ARG A 106 9.71 -2.00 -29.60
C ARG A 106 10.37 -0.72 -29.14
N ARG A 107 10.44 0.32 -29.97
CA ARG A 107 10.97 1.63 -29.61
C ARG A 107 10.17 2.29 -28.48
N ILE A 108 8.84 2.27 -28.55
CA ILE A 108 7.96 2.79 -27.47
C ILE A 108 8.14 2.00 -26.17
N GLN A 109 8.27 0.68 -26.24
CA GLN A 109 8.52 -0.16 -25.05
C GLN A 109 9.88 0.13 -24.40
N SER A 110 10.86 0.61 -25.14
CA SER A 110 12.19 0.96 -24.60
C SER A 110 12.19 2.26 -23.78
N VAL A 111 11.15 3.09 -23.85
CA VAL A 111 11.03 4.31 -23.04
C VAL A 111 11.01 3.93 -21.54
N PRO A 112 12.02 4.32 -20.75
CA PRO A 112 12.11 3.88 -19.37
C PRO A 112 11.06 4.55 -18.47
N PRO A 113 10.71 3.94 -17.32
CA PRO A 113 9.87 4.60 -16.33
C PRO A 113 10.55 5.85 -15.75
N VAL A 114 9.79 6.73 -15.16
CA VAL A 114 10.32 7.91 -14.45
C VAL A 114 10.93 7.44 -13.12
N LYS A 115 12.23 7.64 -12.95
CA LYS A 115 12.94 7.32 -11.71
C LYS A 115 12.65 8.39 -10.65
N GLY A 116 12.61 7.99 -9.41
CA GLY A 116 12.45 8.87 -8.25
C GLY A 116 11.67 8.18 -7.13
N GLN A 117 11.88 8.64 -5.91
CA GLN A 117 11.10 8.22 -4.76
C GLN A 117 9.91 9.15 -4.60
N SER A 118 8.71 8.59 -4.54
CA SER A 118 7.54 9.35 -4.11
C SER A 118 7.52 9.34 -2.59
N ALA A 119 7.32 10.51 -1.97
CA ALA A 119 7.11 10.57 -0.54
C ALA A 119 6.01 9.56 -0.13
N PRO A 120 6.17 8.86 0.99
CA PRO A 120 5.14 7.97 1.49
C PRO A 120 3.83 8.74 1.65
N THR A 121 2.82 8.41 0.83
CA THR A 121 1.51 9.03 0.94
C THR A 121 0.71 8.36 2.05
N GLY A 122 0.05 9.17 2.88
CA GLY A 122 -0.79 8.71 3.97
C GLY A 122 -0.14 8.94 5.34
N ARG A 123 -0.99 8.96 6.36
CA ARG A 123 -0.58 9.17 7.74
C ARG A 123 -0.83 7.92 8.59
N TRP A 124 -0.19 7.86 9.71
CA TRP A 124 -0.49 6.94 10.78
C TRP A 124 -1.50 7.59 11.73
N VAL A 125 -2.50 6.82 12.16
CA VAL A 125 -3.48 7.22 13.17
C VAL A 125 -3.02 6.65 14.50
N SER A 126 -2.76 7.51 15.46
CA SER A 126 -2.29 7.14 16.79
C SER A 126 -3.37 6.45 17.62
N ARG A 127 -2.99 5.77 18.71
CA ARG A 127 -3.95 5.16 19.63
C ARG A 127 -4.88 6.20 20.27
N GLY A 128 -4.39 7.40 20.57
CA GLY A 128 -5.22 8.50 21.09
C GLY A 128 -6.25 8.98 20.10
N GLU A 129 -5.85 9.18 18.86
CA GLU A 129 -6.76 9.55 17.76
C GLU A 129 -7.79 8.45 17.48
N LEU A 130 -7.36 7.18 17.51
CA LEU A 130 -8.28 6.06 17.35
C LEU A 130 -9.32 6.01 18.46
N ARG A 131 -8.92 6.27 19.71
CA ARG A 131 -9.85 6.40 20.84
C ARG A 131 -10.84 7.52 20.60
N ALA A 132 -10.39 8.72 20.25
CA ALA A 132 -11.26 9.85 19.95
C ALA A 132 -12.25 9.56 18.79
N LEU A 133 -11.86 8.76 17.79
CA LEU A 133 -12.75 8.31 16.73
C LEU A 133 -13.86 7.42 17.28
N PHE A 134 -13.56 6.45 18.14
CA PHE A 134 -14.59 5.59 18.76
C PHE A 134 -15.48 6.39 19.70
N ASP A 135 -14.93 7.29 20.50
CA ASP A 135 -15.68 8.18 21.40
C ASP A 135 -16.65 9.12 20.64
N SER A 136 -16.33 9.42 19.37
CA SER A 136 -17.22 10.19 18.49
C SER A 136 -18.41 9.41 17.91
N CYS A 137 -18.45 8.07 18.12
CA CYS A 137 -19.55 7.19 17.72
C CYS A 137 -20.59 7.11 18.84
N ASP A 138 -21.83 7.47 18.54
CA ASP A 138 -22.96 7.38 19.46
C ASP A 138 -23.66 6.02 19.43
N GLN A 139 -24.68 5.81 20.29
CA GLN A 139 -25.44 4.57 20.37
C GLN A 139 -26.55 4.42 19.31
N SER A 140 -26.68 5.38 18.39
CA SER A 140 -27.59 5.28 17.25
C SER A 140 -27.15 4.18 16.27
N SER A 141 -28.07 3.69 15.43
CA SER A 141 -27.71 2.76 14.34
C SER A 141 -26.59 3.30 13.45
N THR A 142 -26.52 4.64 13.25
CA THR A 142 -25.41 5.28 12.53
C THR A 142 -24.10 5.17 13.31
N GLY A 143 -24.10 5.43 14.61
CA GLY A 143 -22.91 5.37 15.46
C GLY A 143 -22.39 3.93 15.61
N LYS A 144 -23.28 2.96 15.85
CA LYS A 144 -22.90 1.53 15.89
C LYS A 144 -22.31 1.05 14.57
N ARG A 145 -22.92 1.43 13.42
CA ARG A 145 -22.35 1.14 12.11
C ARG A 145 -20.95 1.75 11.93
N ASP A 146 -20.76 2.97 12.37
CA ASP A 146 -19.50 3.68 12.23
C ASP A 146 -18.40 3.05 13.12
N ALA A 147 -18.76 2.65 14.34
CA ALA A 147 -17.86 1.92 15.23
C ALA A 147 -17.45 0.57 14.62
N ALA A 148 -18.40 -0.21 14.07
CA ALA A 148 -18.08 -1.44 13.36
C ALA A 148 -17.20 -1.22 12.13
N MET A 149 -17.47 -0.17 11.36
CA MET A 149 -16.65 0.22 10.21
C MET A 149 -15.22 0.58 10.62
N LEU A 150 -15.02 1.38 11.67
CA LEU A 150 -13.73 1.72 12.22
C LEU A 150 -13.00 0.47 12.74
N ALA A 151 -13.71 -0.38 13.50
CA ALA A 151 -13.16 -1.61 14.06
C ALA A 151 -12.63 -2.56 12.96
N LEU A 152 -13.36 -2.72 11.85
CA LEU A 152 -12.94 -3.53 10.72
C LEU A 152 -11.77 -2.91 9.95
N LEU A 153 -11.73 -1.59 9.80
CA LEU A 153 -10.62 -0.91 9.13
C LEU A 153 -9.33 -0.93 9.95
N PHE A 154 -9.41 -0.64 11.26
CA PHE A 154 -8.25 -0.52 12.14
C PHE A 154 -7.88 -1.83 12.87
N GLY A 155 -8.83 -2.74 13.06
CA GLY A 155 -8.62 -3.98 13.81
C GLY A 155 -8.55 -5.24 12.95
N ALA A 156 -9.00 -5.19 11.69
CA ALA A 156 -8.84 -6.27 10.72
C ALA A 156 -8.06 -5.84 9.46
N GLY A 157 -7.71 -4.55 9.35
CA GLY A 157 -6.90 -4.01 8.26
C GLY A 157 -7.53 -4.16 6.88
N LEU A 158 -8.85 -4.15 6.77
CA LEU A 158 -9.55 -4.35 5.50
C LEU A 158 -9.26 -3.25 4.48
N ARG A 159 -9.16 -3.63 3.21
CA ARG A 159 -9.23 -2.66 2.11
C ARG A 159 -10.64 -2.08 2.02
N ARG A 160 -10.76 -0.83 1.58
CA ARG A 160 -12.08 -0.19 1.39
C ARG A 160 -13.05 -1.05 0.53
N GLY A 161 -12.53 -1.66 -0.53
CA GLY A 161 -13.34 -2.56 -1.38
C GLY A 161 -13.79 -3.82 -0.66
N GLU A 162 -12.95 -4.40 0.18
CA GLU A 162 -13.26 -5.57 1.00
C GLU A 162 -14.34 -5.22 2.03
N LEU A 163 -14.19 -4.10 2.74
CA LEU A 163 -15.16 -3.63 3.72
C LEU A 163 -16.57 -3.48 3.14
N VAL A 164 -16.72 -2.85 1.97
CA VAL A 164 -18.04 -2.61 1.36
C VAL A 164 -18.65 -3.85 0.73
N ALA A 165 -17.84 -4.86 0.41
CA ALA A 165 -18.30 -6.12 -0.13
C ALA A 165 -18.63 -7.16 0.94
N LEU A 166 -18.17 -6.94 2.19
CA LEU A 166 -18.35 -7.88 3.30
C LEU A 166 -19.82 -8.06 3.63
N LYS A 167 -20.22 -9.31 3.82
CA LYS A 167 -21.58 -9.70 4.14
C LYS A 167 -21.67 -10.27 5.55
N LEU A 168 -22.91 -10.37 6.07
CA LEU A 168 -23.15 -10.91 7.40
C LEU A 168 -22.72 -12.38 7.49
N GLU A 169 -22.96 -13.16 6.43
CA GLU A 169 -22.54 -14.55 6.30
C GLU A 169 -21.02 -14.77 6.26
N ASP A 170 -20.21 -13.71 6.02
CA ASP A 170 -18.76 -13.79 6.10
C ASP A 170 -18.23 -13.70 7.54
N LEU A 171 -19.10 -13.49 8.55
CA LEU A 171 -18.75 -13.55 9.97
C LEU A 171 -18.75 -15.00 10.46
N GLU A 172 -17.59 -15.47 10.94
CA GLU A 172 -17.41 -16.82 11.48
C GLU A 172 -16.93 -16.76 12.94
N GLY A 173 -17.84 -16.48 13.86
CA GLY A 173 -17.51 -16.34 15.27
C GLY A 173 -16.51 -15.22 15.51
N ALA A 174 -15.30 -15.55 15.95
CA ALA A 174 -14.21 -14.60 16.19
C ALA A 174 -13.35 -14.31 14.95
N ALA A 175 -13.87 -14.49 13.74
CA ALA A 175 -13.17 -14.25 12.50
C ALA A 175 -14.08 -13.73 11.39
N ILE A 176 -13.50 -13.18 10.34
CA ILE A 176 -14.17 -12.86 9.07
C ILE A 176 -13.49 -13.56 7.91
N VAL A 177 -14.27 -13.97 6.93
CA VAL A 177 -13.78 -14.46 5.64
C VAL A 177 -13.82 -13.33 4.63
N VAL A 178 -12.66 -12.84 4.24
CA VAL A 178 -12.54 -11.80 3.23
C VAL A 178 -12.46 -12.47 1.87
N GLN A 179 -13.54 -12.39 1.10
CA GLN A 179 -13.60 -12.93 -0.25
C GLN A 179 -12.63 -12.14 -1.16
N GLU A 180 -11.78 -12.83 -1.91
CA GLU A 180 -11.01 -12.19 -2.97
C GLU A 180 -11.74 -12.36 -4.31
N GLY A 181 -11.71 -11.32 -5.16
CA GLY A 181 -12.37 -11.35 -6.49
C GLY A 181 -11.90 -12.51 -7.35
N LYS A 182 -12.69 -12.84 -8.38
CA LYS A 182 -12.63 -14.00 -9.30
C LYS A 182 -11.30 -14.76 -9.34
N GLY A 183 -11.27 -15.97 -8.75
CA GLY A 183 -10.17 -16.92 -8.89
C GLY A 183 -9.09 -16.90 -7.82
N ARG A 184 -9.16 -16.02 -6.80
CA ARG A 184 -8.25 -16.05 -5.64
C ARG A 184 -8.95 -16.64 -4.42
N LYS A 185 -8.22 -17.46 -3.67
CA LYS A 185 -8.70 -18.00 -2.38
C LYS A 185 -8.89 -16.84 -1.41
N GLY A 186 -10.07 -16.75 -0.81
CA GLY A 186 -10.36 -15.83 0.28
C GLY A 186 -9.39 -16.03 1.44
N ARG A 187 -9.23 -15.02 2.28
CA ARG A 187 -8.46 -15.14 3.52
C ARG A 187 -9.35 -15.03 4.74
N ARG A 188 -9.03 -15.81 5.75
CA ARG A 188 -9.66 -15.73 7.07
C ARG A 188 -8.83 -14.79 7.95
N VAL A 189 -9.49 -13.80 8.57
CA VAL A 189 -8.87 -12.81 9.46
C VAL A 189 -9.48 -12.97 10.84
N ALA A 190 -8.67 -13.35 11.82
CA ALA A 190 -9.10 -13.38 13.22
C ALA A 190 -9.35 -11.96 13.74
N LEU A 191 -10.37 -11.79 14.54
CA LEU A 191 -10.78 -10.52 15.12
C LEU A 191 -10.40 -10.45 16.59
N ALA A 192 -9.83 -9.34 17.01
CA ALA A 192 -9.60 -9.07 18.43
C ALA A 192 -10.94 -8.83 19.17
N PRO A 193 -11.02 -9.07 20.50
CA PRO A 193 -12.26 -8.94 21.27
C PRO A 193 -13.00 -7.61 21.05
N GLY A 194 -12.33 -6.47 21.08
CA GLY A 194 -12.97 -5.17 20.85
C GLY A 194 -13.49 -4.98 19.42
N VAL A 195 -12.91 -5.67 18.42
CA VAL A 195 -13.47 -5.67 17.05
C VAL A 195 -14.75 -6.48 17.00
N ILE A 196 -14.76 -7.64 17.64
CA ILE A 196 -15.94 -8.52 17.74
C ILE A 196 -17.09 -7.78 18.41
N GLU A 197 -16.80 -7.11 19.53
CA GLU A 197 -17.80 -6.33 20.27
C GLU A 197 -18.45 -5.25 19.41
N ALA A 198 -17.64 -4.42 18.74
CA ALA A 198 -18.14 -3.36 17.87
C ALA A 198 -18.93 -3.91 16.67
N VAL A 199 -18.49 -5.02 16.09
CA VAL A 199 -19.19 -5.68 14.98
C VAL A 199 -20.51 -6.28 15.45
N ASN A 200 -20.55 -6.96 16.58
CA ASN A 200 -21.77 -7.57 17.14
C ASN A 200 -22.81 -6.52 17.55
N ALA A 201 -22.37 -5.40 18.14
CA ALA A 201 -23.26 -4.29 18.50
C ALA A 201 -24.01 -3.70 17.29
N TRP A 202 -23.40 -3.79 16.11
CA TRP A 202 -24.02 -3.38 14.85
C TRP A 202 -24.77 -4.52 14.17
N SER A 203 -24.15 -5.71 14.05
CA SER A 203 -24.69 -6.84 13.27
C SER A 203 -25.93 -7.46 13.88
N GLY A 204 -26.13 -7.32 15.19
CA GLY A 204 -27.36 -7.79 15.88
C GLY A 204 -28.64 -7.11 15.40
N GLU A 205 -28.53 -6.00 14.66
CA GLU A 205 -29.70 -5.33 14.05
C GLU A 205 -29.95 -5.80 12.59
N LEU A 206 -29.20 -6.81 12.08
CA LEU A 206 -29.21 -7.23 10.68
C LEU A 206 -29.72 -8.65 10.49
N GLU A 207 -30.50 -8.86 9.43
CA GLU A 207 -31.08 -10.16 9.07
C GLU A 207 -30.32 -10.90 7.93
N GLY A 208 -29.17 -10.42 7.48
CA GLY A 208 -28.37 -11.02 6.37
C GLY A 208 -27.93 -10.00 5.32
N GLY A 209 -27.20 -10.40 4.31
CA GLY A 209 -26.68 -9.53 3.23
C GLY A 209 -25.51 -8.65 3.64
N PHE A 210 -25.35 -7.44 3.07
CA PHE A 210 -24.17 -6.60 3.36
C PHE A 210 -24.02 -6.30 4.85
N LEU A 211 -22.79 -6.46 5.37
CA LEU A 211 -22.50 -6.16 6.77
C LEU A 211 -22.53 -4.65 7.03
N ILE A 212 -21.89 -3.84 6.21
CA ILE A 212 -21.89 -2.37 6.40
C ILE A 212 -22.91 -1.73 5.46
N ARG A 213 -24.02 -1.27 6.03
CA ARG A 213 -25.18 -0.77 5.31
C ARG A 213 -25.36 0.73 5.39
N ARG A 214 -26.22 1.24 4.51
CA ARG A 214 -26.69 2.63 4.57
C ARG A 214 -27.69 2.77 5.72
N VAL A 215 -27.54 3.86 6.46
CA VAL A 215 -28.52 4.31 7.46
C VAL A 215 -29.00 5.69 7.02
N ASN A 216 -30.30 5.91 6.94
CA ASN A 216 -30.89 7.19 6.58
C ASN A 216 -30.87 8.18 7.77
N LYS A 217 -31.32 9.43 7.57
CA LYS A 217 -31.35 10.44 8.62
C LYS A 217 -32.30 10.08 9.79
N GLY A 218 -33.31 9.27 9.54
CA GLY A 218 -34.25 8.77 10.56
C GLY A 218 -33.76 7.52 11.29
N GLY A 219 -32.50 7.06 11.07
CA GLY A 219 -31.96 5.89 11.73
C GLY A 219 -32.36 4.55 11.10
N HIS A 220 -33.17 4.54 10.03
CA HIS A 220 -33.58 3.32 9.36
C HIS A 220 -32.41 2.68 8.56
N ILE A 221 -32.22 1.37 8.77
CA ILE A 221 -31.18 0.58 8.14
C ILE A 221 -31.68 0.04 6.80
N SER A 222 -30.99 0.41 5.72
CA SER A 222 -31.30 -0.07 4.36
C SER A 222 -30.73 -1.48 4.13
N ALA A 223 -31.37 -2.28 3.28
CA ALA A 223 -30.79 -3.53 2.78
C ALA A 223 -29.54 -3.31 1.87
N LEU A 224 -29.35 -2.08 1.38
CA LEU A 224 -28.24 -1.74 0.48
C LEU A 224 -26.95 -1.47 1.25
N GLY A 225 -25.85 -2.06 0.77
CA GLY A 225 -24.50 -1.79 1.28
C GLY A 225 -24.06 -0.33 1.09
N ILE A 226 -23.12 0.10 1.92
CA ILE A 226 -22.46 1.41 1.77
C ILE A 226 -21.51 1.38 0.57
N THR A 227 -21.36 2.50 -0.13
CA THR A 227 -20.37 2.61 -1.22
C THR A 227 -19.00 3.01 -0.69
N GLY A 228 -17.93 2.68 -1.43
CA GLY A 228 -16.57 3.09 -1.06
C GLY A 228 -16.39 4.61 -0.96
N GLU A 229 -17.13 5.40 -1.73
CA GLU A 229 -17.12 6.86 -1.61
C GLU A 229 -17.86 7.33 -0.36
N ALA A 230 -18.96 6.68 0.01
CA ALA A 230 -19.65 6.99 1.25
C ALA A 230 -18.81 6.62 2.49
N VAL A 231 -18.03 5.53 2.44
CA VAL A 231 -17.02 5.22 3.48
C VAL A 231 -16.03 6.38 3.62
N ARG A 232 -15.44 6.84 2.49
CA ARG A 232 -14.49 7.96 2.51
C ARG A 232 -15.09 9.23 3.14
N ARG A 233 -16.30 9.60 2.71
CA ARG A 233 -17.00 10.78 3.27
C ARG A 233 -17.29 10.62 4.76
N ARG A 234 -17.67 9.40 5.18
CA ARG A 234 -17.98 9.15 6.58
C ARG A 234 -16.74 9.26 7.47
N LEU A 235 -15.59 8.76 7.01
CA LEU A 235 -14.32 8.92 7.73
C LEU A 235 -13.92 10.41 7.89
N LEU A 236 -14.18 11.26 6.90
CA LEU A 236 -13.97 12.71 7.02
C LEU A 236 -14.86 13.32 8.12
N VAL A 237 -16.12 12.93 8.18
CA VAL A 237 -17.05 13.41 9.21
C VAL A 237 -16.64 12.93 10.60
N LEU A 238 -16.21 11.68 10.73
CA LEU A 238 -15.74 11.13 12.02
C LEU A 238 -14.45 11.79 12.48
N ALA A 239 -13.50 12.03 11.58
CA ALA A 239 -12.27 12.77 11.90
C ALA A 239 -12.57 14.18 12.39
N ALA A 240 -13.46 14.91 11.73
CA ALA A 240 -13.88 16.24 12.15
C ALA A 240 -14.56 16.23 13.52
N ARG A 241 -15.44 15.25 13.80
CA ARG A 241 -16.10 15.08 15.11
C ARG A 241 -15.11 14.75 16.22
N ALA A 242 -14.12 13.92 15.92
CA ALA A 242 -13.07 13.53 16.85
C ALA A 242 -11.98 14.62 17.06
N GLY A 243 -12.05 15.73 16.33
CA GLY A 243 -11.05 16.81 16.40
C GLY A 243 -9.66 16.40 15.91
N ILE A 244 -9.59 15.46 14.96
CA ILE A 244 -8.31 14.96 14.42
C ILE A 244 -8.18 15.27 12.93
N ASP A 245 -6.95 15.22 12.43
CA ASP A 245 -6.68 15.35 11.02
C ASP A 245 -7.38 14.27 10.18
N SER A 246 -7.79 14.63 8.97
CA SER A 246 -8.43 13.71 8.05
C SER A 246 -7.51 12.54 7.67
N PHE A 247 -8.08 11.37 7.48
CA PHE A 247 -7.40 10.16 7.06
C PHE A 247 -8.23 9.38 6.04
N ARG A 248 -7.57 8.45 5.34
CA ARG A 248 -8.17 7.61 4.31
C ARG A 248 -8.28 6.16 4.79
N PRO A 249 -9.14 5.32 4.19
CA PRO A 249 -9.21 3.89 4.54
C PRO A 249 -7.85 3.17 4.47
N HIS A 250 -6.97 3.60 3.56
CA HIS A 250 -5.63 3.02 3.44
C HIS A 250 -4.71 3.40 4.61
N ASP A 251 -4.94 4.56 5.24
CA ASP A 251 -4.19 4.99 6.42
C ASP A 251 -4.58 4.16 7.65
N ALA A 252 -5.86 3.79 7.78
CA ALA A 252 -6.32 2.86 8.80
C ALA A 252 -5.63 1.49 8.67
N ARG A 253 -5.59 0.94 7.46
CA ARG A 253 -4.89 -0.32 7.18
C ARG A 253 -3.38 -0.22 7.45
N ARG A 254 -2.75 0.91 7.12
CA ARG A 254 -1.35 1.19 7.44
C ARG A 254 -1.13 1.20 8.95
N SER A 255 -2.02 1.87 9.70
CA SER A 255 -1.96 1.94 11.16
C SER A 255 -2.10 0.56 11.80
N TYR A 256 -3.00 -0.29 11.28
CA TYR A 256 -3.12 -1.69 11.69
C TYR A 256 -1.82 -2.48 11.46
N ALA A 257 -1.23 -2.37 10.25
CA ALA A 257 0.02 -3.06 9.93
C ALA A 257 1.17 -2.62 10.82
N SER A 258 1.38 -1.29 10.96
CA SER A 258 2.42 -0.73 11.82
C SER A 258 2.20 -1.13 13.28
N GLY A 259 0.95 -1.07 13.78
CA GLY A 259 0.63 -1.45 15.16
C GLY A 259 0.95 -2.92 15.47
N LEU A 260 0.70 -3.83 14.52
CA LEU A 260 1.09 -5.24 14.67
C LEU A 260 2.61 -5.41 14.71
N LEU A 261 3.33 -4.75 13.79
CA LEU A 261 4.80 -4.80 13.74
C LEU A 261 5.42 -4.19 15.01
N ASP A 262 4.89 -3.05 15.48
CA ASP A 262 5.33 -2.41 16.74
C ASP A 262 5.08 -3.30 17.97
N SER A 263 4.07 -4.19 17.89
CA SER A 263 3.78 -5.19 18.93
C SER A 263 4.61 -6.48 18.79
N GLY A 264 5.58 -6.52 17.87
CA GLY A 264 6.49 -7.66 17.68
C GLY A 264 5.97 -8.75 16.73
N ALA A 265 4.86 -8.52 16.01
CA ALA A 265 4.38 -9.50 15.03
C ALA A 265 5.37 -9.65 13.88
N ASP A 266 5.53 -10.90 13.41
CA ASP A 266 6.38 -11.22 12.27
C ASP A 266 5.84 -10.60 10.97
N LEU A 267 6.75 -10.08 10.14
CA LEU A 267 6.42 -9.37 8.90
C LEU A 267 5.64 -10.25 7.90
N ALA A 268 5.96 -11.54 7.81
CA ALA A 268 5.26 -12.47 6.93
C ALA A 268 3.86 -12.80 7.45
N VAL A 269 3.68 -12.85 8.77
CA VAL A 269 2.36 -13.00 9.41
C VAL A 269 1.49 -11.80 9.09
N VAL A 270 2.02 -10.58 9.27
CA VAL A 270 1.30 -9.33 8.94
C VAL A 270 0.96 -9.28 7.45
N ALA A 271 1.88 -9.66 6.56
CA ALA A 271 1.61 -9.73 5.12
C ALA A 271 0.46 -10.68 4.78
N ARG A 272 0.40 -11.87 5.41
CA ARG A 272 -0.71 -12.84 5.24
C ARG A 272 -2.04 -12.28 5.73
N LEU A 273 -2.08 -11.68 6.93
CA LEU A 273 -3.30 -11.06 7.48
C LEU A 273 -3.84 -9.97 6.56
N LEU A 274 -2.95 -9.19 5.97
CA LEU A 274 -3.31 -8.15 5.02
C LEU A 274 -3.65 -8.69 3.62
N GLY A 275 -3.31 -9.93 3.27
CA GLY A 275 -3.45 -10.46 1.91
C GLY A 275 -2.56 -9.68 0.91
N HIS A 276 -1.30 -9.47 1.26
CA HIS A 276 -0.31 -8.92 0.33
C HIS A 276 0.36 -10.05 -0.45
N ALA A 277 0.40 -9.91 -1.78
CA ALA A 277 1.06 -10.88 -2.65
C ALA A 277 2.60 -10.91 -2.44
N SER A 278 3.18 -9.84 -1.87
CA SER A 278 4.60 -9.72 -1.57
C SER A 278 4.79 -9.11 -0.19
N VAL A 279 5.70 -9.68 0.59
CA VAL A 279 6.13 -9.19 1.90
C VAL A 279 6.73 -7.77 1.80
N GLN A 280 7.34 -7.44 0.66
CA GLN A 280 7.91 -6.10 0.41
C GLN A 280 6.88 -4.96 0.51
N VAL A 281 5.62 -5.24 0.17
CA VAL A 281 4.54 -4.25 0.37
C VAL A 281 4.34 -3.96 1.84
N THR A 282 4.44 -4.98 2.70
CA THR A 282 4.30 -4.85 4.16
C THR A 282 5.53 -4.19 4.77
N ALA A 283 6.73 -4.45 4.26
CA ALA A 283 7.97 -3.81 4.70
C ALA A 283 7.90 -2.27 4.61
N GLY A 284 7.16 -1.73 3.62
CA GLY A 284 6.91 -0.29 3.52
C GLY A 284 6.06 0.30 4.67
N TYR A 285 5.48 -0.52 5.53
CA TYR A 285 4.75 -0.12 6.74
C TYR A 285 5.57 -0.29 8.03
N ASP A 286 6.71 -0.97 7.95
CA ASP A 286 7.63 -1.11 9.08
C ASP A 286 8.30 0.23 9.38
N ARG A 287 8.08 0.73 10.58
CA ARG A 287 8.63 2.00 11.07
C ARG A 287 9.68 1.82 12.15
N ARG A 288 9.97 0.57 12.52
CA ARG A 288 10.87 0.27 13.65
C ARG A 288 12.32 0.60 13.33
N GLY A 289 12.75 0.52 12.05
CA GLY A 289 14.11 0.88 11.64
C GLY A 289 15.19 0.23 12.51
N ALA A 290 16.15 1.05 12.97
CA ALA A 290 17.24 0.62 13.84
C ALA A 290 16.78 -0.02 15.18
N ARG A 291 15.56 0.28 15.65
CA ARG A 291 15.00 -0.37 16.84
C ARG A 291 14.74 -1.85 16.59
N ALA A 292 14.18 -2.21 15.42
CA ALA A 292 13.95 -3.62 15.06
C ALA A 292 15.28 -4.39 14.94
N GLU A 293 16.32 -3.73 14.42
CA GLU A 293 17.67 -4.31 14.33
C GLU A 293 18.26 -4.58 15.73
N SER A 294 18.12 -3.63 16.66
CA SER A 294 18.58 -3.79 18.05
C SER A 294 17.80 -4.87 18.79
N GLU A 295 16.46 -4.91 18.62
CA GLU A 295 15.62 -5.95 19.22
C GLU A 295 15.98 -7.35 18.68
N ALA A 296 16.20 -7.47 17.36
CA ALA A 296 16.63 -8.71 16.73
C ALA A 296 18.02 -9.16 17.19
N ALA A 297 18.98 -8.23 17.31
CA ALA A 297 20.31 -8.52 17.85
C ALA A 297 20.25 -9.03 19.30
N GLY A 298 19.33 -8.47 20.11
CA GLY A 298 19.11 -8.90 21.49
C GLY A 298 18.52 -10.30 21.65
N LEU A 299 17.97 -10.90 20.57
CA LEU A 299 17.50 -12.28 20.57
C LEU A 299 18.64 -13.31 20.45
N VAL A 300 19.81 -12.87 20.00
CA VAL A 300 20.98 -13.75 19.84
C VAL A 300 21.57 -13.99 21.24
N ARG A 301 21.48 -15.25 21.70
CA ARG A 301 22.09 -15.68 22.94
C ARG A 301 23.43 -16.33 22.65
N LEU A 302 24.51 -15.59 22.93
CA LEU A 302 25.85 -16.16 22.87
C LEU A 302 26.22 -16.72 24.26
N PRO A 303 26.70 -17.96 24.35
CA PRO A 303 27.17 -18.55 25.63
C PRO A 303 28.56 -18.02 25.99
N TYR A 304 28.76 -16.70 25.84
CA TYR A 304 30.00 -16.02 26.20
C TYR A 304 29.85 -15.36 27.54
N ALA A 305 30.69 -15.77 28.49
CA ALA A 305 30.92 -15.05 29.75
C ALA A 305 32.40 -14.73 29.85
N SER A 306 32.75 -13.50 30.09
CA SER A 306 34.14 -13.07 30.23
C SER A 306 34.90 -13.86 31.31
N ALA A 307 34.19 -14.30 32.35
CA ALA A 307 34.72 -15.17 33.41
C ALA A 307 35.02 -16.61 32.93
N SER A 308 34.55 -17.02 31.76
CA SER A 308 34.79 -18.36 31.17
C SER A 308 36.03 -18.38 30.29
N LEU A 309 36.64 -17.25 30.00
CA LEU A 309 37.91 -17.21 29.29
C LEU A 309 39.01 -17.65 30.28
N LYS A 310 39.79 -18.65 29.85
CA LYS A 310 41.00 -19.00 30.60
C LYS A 310 41.87 -17.76 30.70
N PRO A 311 42.43 -17.46 31.88
CA PRO A 311 43.37 -16.35 32.01
C PRO A 311 44.51 -16.55 31.02
N GLU A 312 44.92 -15.47 30.39
CA GLU A 312 46.08 -15.47 29.51
C GLU A 312 47.26 -16.06 30.26
N PRO A 313 47.98 -17.07 29.73
CA PRO A 313 49.16 -17.59 30.40
C PRO A 313 50.10 -16.42 30.68
N ALA A 314 50.55 -16.29 31.92
CA ALA A 314 51.46 -15.23 32.31
C ALA A 314 52.62 -15.18 31.31
N ARG A 315 52.82 -14.07 30.66
CA ARG A 315 54.00 -13.84 29.83
C ARG A 315 55.21 -14.04 30.70
N GLU A 316 55.99 -15.11 30.42
CA GLU A 316 57.33 -15.23 31.04
C GLU A 316 58.09 -13.94 30.75
N THR A 317 58.35 -13.18 31.78
CA THR A 317 59.20 -12.00 31.72
C THR A 317 60.56 -12.51 31.26
N ALA A 318 60.96 -12.10 30.06
CA ALA A 318 62.30 -12.37 29.53
C ALA A 318 63.33 -11.96 30.61
N PRO A 319 64.35 -12.80 30.92
CA PRO A 319 65.31 -12.45 31.94
C PRO A 319 66.01 -11.14 31.57
N SER A 320 66.14 -10.25 32.52
CA SER A 320 66.86 -9.00 32.40
C SER A 320 68.27 -9.24 31.84
N PRO A 321 68.73 -8.42 30.91
CA PRO A 321 70.14 -8.52 30.41
C PRO A 321 71.04 -8.43 31.61
N LYS A 322 71.91 -9.45 31.80
CA LYS A 322 73.01 -9.41 32.80
C LYS A 322 73.85 -8.20 32.54
N GLU A 323 74.04 -7.38 33.54
CA GLU A 323 75.07 -6.29 33.56
C GLU A 323 76.41 -6.91 33.17
N ILE A 324 77.03 -6.38 32.15
CA ILE A 324 78.42 -6.64 31.78
C ILE A 324 79.26 -5.84 32.72
N PRO A 325 80.18 -6.43 33.49
CA PRO A 325 81.06 -5.66 34.35
C PRO A 325 82.07 -4.84 33.51
N ASP A 326 82.09 -3.58 33.81
CA ASP A 326 83.02 -2.60 33.28
C ASP A 326 84.39 -2.85 33.94
N THR A 327 85.27 -3.60 33.31
CA THR A 327 86.70 -3.63 33.68
C THR A 327 87.51 -3.75 32.39
N LEU A 328 88.07 -2.64 31.96
CA LEU A 328 89.39 -2.53 31.37
C LEU A 328 89.84 -1.09 31.41
N GLU A 329 90.48 -0.77 32.58
CA GLU A 329 91.46 0.31 32.66
C GLU A 329 92.79 -0.15 32.17
N ASP A 330 93.43 0.76 31.53
CA ASP A 330 94.90 0.97 31.40
C ASP A 330 95.87 -0.11 30.94
N ALA A 331 96.44 0.18 29.82
CA ALA A 331 97.92 0.13 29.61
C ALA A 331 98.13 0.56 28.15
N GLY A 332 98.75 1.66 27.82
CA GLY A 332 100.10 2.04 28.21
C GLY A 332 100.89 2.39 26.98
N SER A 333 101.26 3.59 26.90
CA SER A 333 102.36 4.20 26.08
C SER A 333 103.33 3.26 25.39
N SER A 334 103.58 3.44 24.17
CA SER A 334 104.89 3.77 23.52
C SER A 334 104.70 3.98 22.02
#